data_0b0b40b81627bbb1f1d94c2a3c4b9f18
#
_entry.id   0b0b40b81627bbb1f1d94c2a3c4b9f18
#
_cell.length_a   1.000
_cell.length_b   1.000
_cell.length_c   1.000
_cell.angle_alpha   90.00
_cell.angle_beta   90.00
_cell.angle_gamma   90.00
#
_symmetry.space_group_name_H-M   'P 1'
#
loop_
_entity.id
_entity.type
_entity.pdbx_description
1 polymer ?
#
loop_
_entity_poly.entity_id
_entity_poly.type
_entity_poly.pdbx_seq_one_letter_code
_entity_poly.pdbx_strand_id
1 'polypeptide(L)'
;DSLKYFADWYCQIWAESLGKEVDNNGVTVNAGQTPVKALGVTDQHSQVQLYTEGPYDKVVTFIAIGKYRSWVTIPEGCKDIPDVNFLCGHSLNELINAERSATEYALTAKKRMNHTIYLPEVNAFTIGELICYFEMQTAFAGEFLNIDAYNQPGVENGKKATYALLGRKGFESKRIELERAPEKESDYTV
;
A
#
# COMPACT_ATOMS: atom_id res chain seq x y z
N ASP A 1 -3.16 7.99 12.81
CA ASP A 1 -2.51 6.68 13.03
C ASP A 1 -3.47 5.49 13.16
N SER A 2 -4.77 5.70 13.48
CA SER A 2 -5.72 4.59 13.66
C SER A 2 -5.85 3.68 12.43
N LEU A 3 -5.66 4.22 11.23
CA LEU A 3 -5.72 3.48 9.96
C LEU A 3 -4.35 3.03 9.43
N LYS A 4 -3.27 3.16 10.20
CA LYS A 4 -1.92 2.83 9.74
C LYS A 4 -1.84 1.41 9.16
N TYR A 5 -2.34 0.43 9.92
CA TYR A 5 -2.29 -0.98 9.50
C TYR A 5 -3.36 -1.36 8.47
N PHE A 6 -4.31 -0.49 8.21
CA PHE A 6 -5.27 -0.67 7.14
C PHE A 6 -4.58 -0.66 5.76
N ALA A 7 -3.61 0.23 5.57
CA ALA A 7 -2.81 0.27 4.35
C ALA A 7 -1.94 -0.98 4.18
N ASP A 8 -1.41 -1.57 5.28
CA ASP A 8 -0.68 -2.85 5.23
C ASP A 8 -1.60 -3.99 4.76
N TRP A 9 -2.83 -4.06 5.33
CA TRP A 9 -3.82 -5.05 4.92
C TRP A 9 -4.21 -4.89 3.44
N TYR A 10 -4.44 -3.67 2.97
CA TYR A 10 -4.74 -3.41 1.57
C TYR A 10 -3.58 -3.84 0.65
N CYS A 11 -2.33 -3.54 1.01
CA CYS A 11 -1.18 -3.99 0.25
C CYS A 11 -1.15 -5.51 0.14
N GLN A 12 -1.49 -6.23 1.21
CA GLN A 12 -1.55 -7.68 1.20
C GLN A 12 -2.61 -8.19 0.22
N ILE A 13 -3.88 -7.78 0.37
CA ILE A 13 -4.95 -8.30 -0.49
C ILE A 13 -4.72 -7.98 -1.97
N TRP A 14 -4.23 -6.78 -2.27
CA TRP A 14 -3.92 -6.37 -3.64
C TRP A 14 -2.79 -7.20 -4.24
N ALA A 15 -1.66 -7.33 -3.55
CA ALA A 15 -0.50 -8.05 -4.05
C ALA A 15 -0.77 -9.57 -4.20
N GLU A 16 -1.36 -10.21 -3.20
CA GLU A 16 -1.66 -11.65 -3.24
C GLU A 16 -2.72 -12.00 -4.28
N SER A 17 -3.74 -11.16 -4.43
CA SER A 17 -4.83 -11.42 -5.34
C SER A 17 -4.48 -11.11 -6.80
N LEU A 18 -3.74 -10.05 -7.07
CA LEU A 18 -3.53 -9.57 -8.44
C LEU A 18 -2.17 -9.90 -9.04
N GLY A 19 -1.17 -10.31 -8.24
CA GLY A 19 0.12 -10.77 -8.73
C GLY A 19 -0.01 -12.14 -9.39
N LYS A 20 -0.15 -12.20 -10.73
CA LYS A 20 -0.37 -13.45 -11.47
C LYS A 20 0.56 -13.53 -12.69
N GLU A 21 1.16 -14.69 -12.86
CA GLU A 21 1.98 -15.00 -14.04
C GLU A 21 1.13 -15.16 -15.30
N VAL A 22 0.00 -15.87 -15.16
CA VAL A 22 -0.88 -16.20 -16.29
C VAL A 22 -2.30 -15.67 -16.07
N ASP A 23 -2.98 -15.41 -17.17
CA ASP A 23 -4.42 -15.08 -17.18
C ASP A 23 -5.28 -16.34 -17.12
N ASN A 24 -6.61 -16.16 -17.10
CA ASN A 24 -7.59 -17.25 -17.07
C ASN A 24 -7.57 -18.12 -18.34
N ASN A 25 -6.92 -17.68 -19.41
CA ASN A 25 -6.72 -18.44 -20.64
C ASN A 25 -5.36 -19.16 -20.69
N GLY A 26 -4.53 -19.03 -19.65
CA GLY A 26 -3.17 -19.60 -19.59
C GLY A 26 -2.12 -18.81 -20.36
N VAL A 27 -2.42 -17.56 -20.75
CA VAL A 27 -1.45 -16.67 -21.41
C VAL A 27 -0.59 -15.98 -20.35
N THR A 28 0.73 -15.94 -20.53
CA THR A 28 1.65 -15.23 -19.65
C THR A 28 1.43 -13.72 -19.76
N VAL A 29 1.01 -13.10 -18.66
CA VAL A 29 0.69 -11.66 -18.57
C VAL A 29 1.51 -10.93 -17.51
N ASN A 30 2.01 -11.62 -16.49
CA ASN A 30 2.71 -11.02 -15.33
C ASN A 30 1.95 -9.81 -14.78
N ALA A 31 0.66 -10.01 -14.50
CA ALA A 31 -0.26 -8.97 -14.05
C ALA A 31 0.00 -8.59 -12.58
N GLY A 32 -0.53 -7.43 -12.20
CA GLY A 32 -0.51 -6.90 -10.85
C GLY A 32 0.44 -5.70 -10.69
N GLN A 33 -0.09 -4.64 -10.06
CA GLN A 33 0.71 -3.46 -9.71
C GLN A 33 1.25 -3.63 -8.29
N THR A 34 2.42 -3.08 -8.02
CA THR A 34 2.98 -3.04 -6.65
C THR A 34 2.22 -2.04 -5.80
N PRO A 35 1.49 -2.47 -4.76
CA PRO A 35 0.86 -1.55 -3.82
C PRO A 35 1.91 -0.96 -2.88
N VAL A 36 1.81 0.34 -2.62
CA VAL A 36 2.70 1.05 -1.71
C VAL A 36 1.87 1.77 -0.65
N LYS A 37 2.14 1.46 0.61
CA LYS A 37 1.53 2.18 1.72
C LYS A 37 2.23 3.51 1.96
N ALA A 38 1.47 4.52 2.32
CA ALA A 38 1.97 5.81 2.72
C ALA A 38 1.19 6.34 3.93
N LEU A 39 1.89 6.84 4.92
CA LEU A 39 1.33 7.43 6.13
C LEU A 39 1.56 8.93 6.15
N GLY A 40 0.50 9.71 6.11
CA GLY A 40 0.60 11.13 6.42
C GLY A 40 0.87 11.35 7.94
N VAL A 41 1.81 12.21 8.29
CA VAL A 41 2.51 13.19 7.42
C VAL A 41 3.88 12.68 6.94
N THR A 42 4.41 11.63 7.56
CA THR A 42 5.80 11.15 7.36
C THR A 42 6.11 10.88 5.89
N ASP A 43 5.23 10.16 5.21
CA ASP A 43 5.47 9.75 3.83
C ASP A 43 5.13 10.84 2.80
N GLN A 44 4.47 11.89 3.23
CA GLN A 44 4.33 13.12 2.43
C GLN A 44 5.67 13.87 2.29
N HIS A 45 6.64 13.60 3.15
CA HIS A 45 8.01 14.07 3.01
C HIS A 45 8.89 13.06 2.28
N SER A 46 8.85 11.79 2.69
CA SER A 46 9.81 10.77 2.21
C SER A 46 9.52 10.24 0.80
N GLN A 47 8.27 10.24 0.33
CA GLN A 47 7.85 9.57 -0.91
C GLN A 47 7.23 10.50 -1.96
N VAL A 48 6.74 11.66 -1.59
CA VAL A 48 5.99 12.57 -2.49
C VAL A 48 6.85 13.07 -3.66
N GLN A 49 8.15 13.25 -3.49
CA GLN A 49 9.03 13.62 -4.60
C GLN A 49 8.92 12.61 -5.76
N LEU A 50 8.97 11.30 -5.43
CA LEU A 50 8.82 10.24 -6.43
C LEU A 50 7.42 10.24 -7.06
N TYR A 51 6.38 10.48 -6.28
CA TYR A 51 5.00 10.50 -6.78
C TYR A 51 4.72 11.71 -7.68
N THR A 52 5.37 12.83 -7.41
CA THR A 52 5.17 14.08 -8.13
C THR A 52 5.99 14.15 -9.42
N GLU A 53 7.25 13.74 -9.39
CA GLU A 53 8.20 13.93 -10.49
C GLU A 53 8.75 12.63 -11.09
N GLY A 54 8.52 11.48 -10.47
CA GLY A 54 8.93 10.19 -10.97
C GLY A 54 8.07 9.65 -12.13
N PRO A 55 8.19 8.36 -12.48
CA PRO A 55 7.42 7.73 -13.56
C PRO A 55 5.91 7.88 -13.39
N TYR A 56 5.19 7.99 -14.51
CA TYR A 56 3.72 8.14 -14.53
C TYR A 56 3.05 6.76 -14.49
N ASP A 57 3.25 6.03 -13.40
CA ASP A 57 2.83 4.64 -13.21
C ASP A 57 2.06 4.40 -11.90
N LYS A 58 1.64 5.49 -11.24
CA LYS A 58 1.02 5.44 -9.90
C LYS A 58 -0.33 6.14 -9.87
N VAL A 59 -1.24 5.57 -9.08
CA VAL A 59 -2.46 6.23 -8.62
C VAL A 59 -2.37 6.40 -7.12
N VAL A 60 -2.57 7.61 -6.62
CA VAL A 60 -2.54 7.90 -5.19
C VAL A 60 -3.95 7.98 -4.64
N THR A 61 -4.26 7.13 -3.68
CA THR A 61 -5.54 7.14 -2.96
C THR A 61 -5.33 7.77 -1.58
N PHE A 62 -5.97 8.91 -1.34
CA PHE A 62 -6.04 9.51 -0.01
C PHE A 62 -7.23 8.95 0.76
N ILE A 63 -7.04 8.63 2.04
CA ILE A 63 -8.12 8.35 2.98
C ILE A 63 -8.19 9.51 3.97
N ALA A 64 -9.23 10.32 3.84
CA ALA A 64 -9.45 11.50 4.66
C ALA A 64 -10.53 11.24 5.72
N ILE A 65 -10.35 11.76 6.91
CA ILE A 65 -11.27 11.61 8.04
C ILE A 65 -11.98 12.95 8.29
N GLY A 66 -13.30 12.92 8.28
CA GLY A 66 -14.12 14.12 8.56
C GLY A 66 -14.10 14.51 10.03
N LYS A 67 -14.40 13.55 10.91
CA LYS A 67 -14.44 13.77 12.36
C LYS A 67 -13.42 12.91 13.07
N TYR A 68 -12.46 13.56 13.70
CA TYR A 68 -11.46 12.88 14.53
C TYR A 68 -11.99 12.57 15.91
N ARG A 69 -11.50 11.48 16.50
CA ARG A 69 -11.86 11.05 17.87
C ARG A 69 -11.35 12.01 18.95
N SER A 70 -10.23 12.68 18.69
CA SER A 70 -9.58 13.60 19.61
C SER A 70 -9.22 14.89 18.91
N TRP A 71 -9.30 15.99 19.64
CA TRP A 71 -8.88 17.33 19.20
C TRP A 71 -7.72 17.77 20.06
N VAL A 72 -6.59 18.08 19.44
CA VAL A 72 -5.39 18.53 20.14
C VAL A 72 -4.96 19.86 19.54
N THR A 73 -5.04 20.91 20.34
CA THR A 73 -4.59 22.26 19.96
C THR A 73 -3.09 22.38 20.21
N ILE A 74 -2.39 22.97 19.26
CA ILE A 74 -0.99 23.33 19.39
C ILE A 74 -0.90 24.53 20.35
N PRO A 75 -0.20 24.39 21.48
CA PRO A 75 -0.17 25.45 22.47
C PRO A 75 0.58 26.70 21.99
N GLU A 76 0.29 27.83 22.59
CA GLU A 76 1.05 29.05 22.41
C GLU A 76 2.51 28.84 22.83
N GLY A 77 3.43 29.28 21.97
CA GLY A 77 4.88 29.14 22.22
C GLY A 77 5.72 29.63 21.05
N CYS A 78 7.00 29.48 21.16
CA CYS A 78 7.97 29.76 20.08
C CYS A 78 7.76 31.12 19.39
N LYS A 79 7.41 32.16 20.16
CA LYS A 79 7.08 33.50 19.63
C LYS A 79 8.24 34.14 18.86
N ASP A 80 9.46 33.76 19.21
CA ASP A 80 10.68 34.25 18.57
C ASP A 80 11.10 33.46 17.31
N ILE A 81 10.29 32.45 16.93
CA ILE A 81 10.55 31.59 15.76
C ILE A 81 9.34 31.67 14.81
N PRO A 82 9.32 32.64 13.87
CA PRO A 82 8.18 32.88 12.98
C PRO A 82 7.78 31.63 12.17
N ASP A 83 8.74 30.82 11.75
CA ASP A 83 8.54 29.60 10.96
C ASP A 83 7.81 28.48 11.71
N VAL A 84 7.64 28.61 13.01
CA VAL A 84 6.91 27.66 13.87
C VAL A 84 5.70 28.33 14.55
N ASN A 85 5.85 29.60 14.91
CA ASN A 85 4.82 30.34 15.67
C ASN A 85 3.46 30.40 14.95
N PHE A 86 3.43 30.41 13.63
CA PHE A 86 2.18 30.42 12.85
C PHE A 86 1.31 29.16 13.09
N LEU A 87 1.89 28.06 13.61
CA LEU A 87 1.15 26.84 13.94
C LEU A 87 0.38 26.95 15.27
N CYS A 88 0.77 27.91 16.11
CA CYS A 88 0.13 28.07 17.43
C CYS A 88 -1.35 28.45 17.29
N GLY A 89 -2.19 27.85 18.14
CA GLY A 89 -3.64 28.03 18.11
C GLY A 89 -4.37 27.12 17.10
N HIS A 90 -3.67 26.58 16.10
CA HIS A 90 -4.24 25.54 15.23
C HIS A 90 -4.28 24.19 15.93
N SER A 91 -5.12 23.29 15.45
CA SER A 91 -5.11 21.90 15.92
C SER A 91 -4.23 21.00 15.07
N LEU A 92 -3.76 19.88 15.64
CA LEU A 92 -3.09 18.83 14.87
C LEU A 92 -4.01 18.25 13.79
N ASN A 93 -5.33 18.31 13.99
CA ASN A 93 -6.34 17.88 13.04
C ASN A 93 -6.39 18.79 11.81
N GLU A 94 -6.33 20.10 12.03
CA GLU A 94 -6.23 21.10 10.93
C GLU A 94 -4.92 20.94 10.19
N LEU A 95 -3.80 20.78 10.89
CA LEU A 95 -2.49 20.61 10.30
C LEU A 95 -2.44 19.43 9.35
N ILE A 96 -2.81 18.23 9.80
CA ILE A 96 -2.77 17.03 8.95
C ILE A 96 -3.70 17.12 7.74
N ASN A 97 -4.86 17.78 7.90
CA ASN A 97 -5.77 18.00 6.77
C ASN A 97 -5.22 19.04 5.77
N ALA A 98 -4.55 20.07 6.25
CA ALA A 98 -3.88 21.06 5.41
C ALA A 98 -2.76 20.41 4.59
N GLU A 99 -1.92 19.59 5.20
CA GLU A 99 -0.85 18.85 4.54
C GLU A 99 -1.38 17.86 3.50
N ARG A 100 -2.45 17.10 3.84
CA ARG A 100 -3.12 16.24 2.87
C ARG A 100 -3.64 17.03 1.67
N SER A 101 -4.35 18.11 1.91
CA SER A 101 -4.93 18.94 0.85
C SER A 101 -3.85 19.59 -0.03
N ALA A 102 -2.76 20.02 0.57
CA ALA A 102 -1.62 20.58 -0.16
C ALA A 102 -0.94 19.51 -1.05
N THR A 103 -0.79 18.28 -0.56
CA THR A 103 -0.22 17.19 -1.34
C THR A 103 -1.15 16.78 -2.49
N GLU A 104 -2.46 16.69 -2.25
CA GLU A 104 -3.48 16.45 -3.27
C GLU A 104 -3.44 17.54 -4.38
N TYR A 105 -3.36 18.79 -3.97
CA TYR A 105 -3.20 19.91 -4.90
C TYR A 105 -1.91 19.79 -5.73
N ALA A 106 -0.78 19.50 -5.10
CA ALA A 106 0.51 19.38 -5.79
C ALA A 106 0.50 18.25 -6.84
N LEU A 107 -0.07 17.09 -6.50
CA LEU A 107 -0.24 15.97 -7.43
C LEU A 107 -1.17 16.34 -8.60
N THR A 108 -2.29 16.97 -8.31
CA THR A 108 -3.27 17.41 -9.31
C THR A 108 -2.67 18.45 -10.26
N ALA A 109 -1.93 19.44 -9.75
CA ALA A 109 -1.25 20.45 -10.55
C ALA A 109 -0.21 19.85 -11.51
N LYS A 110 0.42 18.74 -11.12
CA LYS A 110 1.33 17.94 -11.96
C LYS A 110 0.62 16.86 -12.78
N LYS A 111 -0.71 16.87 -12.81
CA LYS A 111 -1.56 15.89 -13.54
C LYS A 111 -1.31 14.45 -13.11
N ARG A 112 -0.91 14.21 -11.85
CA ARG A 112 -0.74 12.87 -11.29
C ARG A 112 -2.09 12.31 -10.87
N MET A 113 -2.35 11.07 -11.23
CA MET A 113 -3.62 10.41 -10.91
C MET A 113 -3.76 10.27 -9.40
N ASN A 114 -4.82 10.86 -8.86
CA ASN A 114 -5.13 10.76 -7.44
C ASN A 114 -6.63 10.86 -7.22
N HIS A 115 -7.10 10.34 -6.08
CA HIS A 115 -8.47 10.52 -5.61
C HIS A 115 -8.51 10.42 -4.08
N THR A 116 -9.61 10.89 -3.50
CA THR A 116 -9.80 10.92 -2.04
C THR A 116 -11.07 10.19 -1.65
N ILE A 117 -10.93 9.23 -0.72
CA ILE A 117 -12.04 8.57 -0.03
C ILE A 117 -12.26 9.30 1.29
N TYR A 118 -13.47 9.80 1.50
CA TYR A 118 -13.85 10.50 2.71
C TYR A 118 -14.60 9.58 3.66
N LEU A 119 -14.02 9.31 4.83
CA LEU A 119 -14.71 8.65 5.93
C LEU A 119 -15.31 9.72 6.86
N PRO A 120 -16.61 9.68 7.17
CA PRO A 120 -17.21 10.62 8.12
C PRO A 120 -16.51 10.60 9.47
N GLU A 121 -16.22 9.43 9.98
CA GLU A 121 -15.44 9.15 11.21
C GLU A 121 -14.89 7.72 11.16
N VAL A 122 -13.98 7.39 12.08
CA VAL A 122 -13.44 6.03 12.23
C VAL A 122 -14.23 5.28 13.29
N ASN A 123 -15.09 4.37 12.85
CA ASN A 123 -15.86 3.45 13.70
C ASN A 123 -16.00 2.07 13.04
N ALA A 124 -16.62 1.11 13.71
CA ALA A 124 -16.75 -0.26 13.20
C ALA A 124 -17.53 -0.33 11.87
N PHE A 125 -18.54 0.51 11.70
CA PHE A 125 -19.34 0.56 10.48
C PHE A 125 -18.52 1.09 9.29
N THR A 126 -17.91 2.27 9.42
CA THR A 126 -17.14 2.90 8.35
C THR A 126 -15.88 2.11 7.99
N ILE A 127 -15.30 1.40 8.94
CA ILE A 127 -14.20 0.46 8.66
C ILE A 127 -14.72 -0.77 7.88
N GLY A 128 -15.89 -1.30 8.24
CA GLY A 128 -16.53 -2.39 7.49
C GLY A 128 -16.85 -2.00 6.05
N GLU A 129 -17.37 -0.80 5.83
CA GLU A 129 -17.60 -0.24 4.48
C GLU A 129 -16.29 -0.14 3.70
N LEU A 130 -15.23 0.35 4.32
CA LEU A 130 -13.92 0.52 3.68
C LEU A 130 -13.28 -0.83 3.32
N ILE A 131 -13.39 -1.83 4.20
CA ILE A 131 -12.94 -3.20 3.93
C ILE A 131 -13.69 -3.76 2.72
N CYS A 132 -15.01 -3.73 2.75
CA CYS A 132 -15.84 -4.22 1.65
C CYS A 132 -15.53 -3.50 0.33
N TYR A 133 -15.35 -2.19 0.37
CA TYR A 133 -14.98 -1.40 -0.81
C TYR A 133 -13.67 -1.91 -1.44
N PHE A 134 -12.62 -2.11 -0.66
CA PHE A 134 -11.32 -2.52 -1.18
C PHE A 134 -11.28 -4.01 -1.57
N GLU A 135 -12.03 -4.88 -0.90
CA GLU A 135 -12.20 -6.26 -1.33
C GLU A 135 -12.92 -6.34 -2.69
N MET A 136 -14.01 -5.60 -2.86
CA MET A 136 -14.70 -5.51 -4.14
C MET A 136 -13.84 -4.89 -5.23
N GLN A 137 -13.11 -3.83 -4.92
CA GLN A 137 -12.17 -3.21 -5.86
C GLN A 137 -11.12 -4.21 -6.34
N THR A 138 -10.57 -5.02 -5.44
CA THR A 138 -9.58 -6.05 -5.75
C THR A 138 -10.18 -7.15 -6.62
N ALA A 139 -11.39 -7.61 -6.30
CA ALA A 139 -12.10 -8.61 -7.09
C ALA A 139 -12.38 -8.09 -8.52
N PHE A 140 -12.91 -6.88 -8.66
CA PHE A 140 -13.14 -6.25 -9.98
C PHE A 140 -11.85 -6.02 -10.77
N ALA A 141 -10.74 -5.68 -10.09
CA ALA A 141 -9.45 -5.56 -10.75
C ALA A 141 -8.98 -6.91 -11.31
N GLY A 142 -9.21 -8.02 -10.59
CA GLY A 142 -8.94 -9.37 -11.09
C GLY A 142 -9.73 -9.72 -12.34
N GLU A 143 -11.03 -9.44 -12.35
CA GLU A 143 -11.88 -9.60 -13.53
C GLU A 143 -11.41 -8.72 -14.70
N PHE A 144 -11.10 -7.46 -14.43
CA PHE A 144 -10.62 -6.52 -15.43
C PHE A 144 -9.31 -6.95 -16.07
N LEU A 145 -8.42 -7.58 -15.29
CA LEU A 145 -7.14 -8.14 -15.75
C LEU A 145 -7.28 -9.56 -16.32
N ASN A 146 -8.48 -10.14 -16.29
CA ASN A 146 -8.77 -11.52 -16.69
C ASN A 146 -7.91 -12.56 -15.95
N ILE A 147 -7.73 -12.41 -14.65
CA ILE A 147 -6.94 -13.31 -13.81
C ILE A 147 -7.76 -13.90 -12.66
N ASP A 148 -7.34 -15.06 -12.13
CA ASP A 148 -7.92 -15.64 -10.91
C ASP A 148 -7.35 -14.92 -9.67
N ALA A 149 -8.13 -13.98 -9.13
CA ALA A 149 -7.76 -13.22 -7.95
C ALA A 149 -7.84 -14.02 -6.63
N TYR A 150 -8.35 -15.25 -6.65
CA TYR A 150 -8.67 -16.02 -5.46
C TYR A 150 -7.68 -17.15 -5.15
N ASN A 151 -6.59 -17.25 -5.89
CA ASN A 151 -5.50 -18.20 -5.64
C ASN A 151 -4.13 -17.48 -5.48
N GLN A 152 -3.14 -18.19 -4.90
CA GLN A 152 -1.79 -17.64 -4.65
C GLN A 152 -0.71 -18.68 -4.99
N PRO A 153 -0.56 -19.11 -6.26
CA PRO A 153 0.37 -20.18 -6.64
C PRO A 153 1.83 -19.86 -6.31
N GLY A 154 2.24 -18.60 -6.41
CA GLY A 154 3.61 -18.16 -6.10
C GLY A 154 3.98 -18.35 -4.62
N VAL A 155 3.05 -18.06 -3.71
CA VAL A 155 3.25 -18.26 -2.26
C VAL A 155 3.33 -19.74 -1.91
N GLU A 156 2.49 -20.58 -2.53
CA GLU A 156 2.48 -22.03 -2.28
C GLU A 156 3.80 -22.69 -2.71
N ASN A 157 4.42 -22.26 -3.78
CA ASN A 157 5.72 -22.79 -4.22
C ASN A 157 6.83 -22.52 -3.18
N GLY A 158 6.87 -21.33 -2.62
CA GLY A 158 7.80 -20.96 -1.52
C GLY A 158 7.58 -21.80 -0.25
N LYS A 159 6.32 -22.04 0.14
CA LYS A 159 5.99 -22.91 1.28
C LYS A 159 6.47 -24.33 1.06
N LYS A 160 6.22 -24.91 -0.12
CA LYS A 160 6.69 -26.26 -0.48
C LYS A 160 8.21 -26.36 -0.45
N ALA A 161 8.93 -25.34 -0.94
CA ALA A 161 10.37 -25.28 -0.85
C ALA A 161 10.86 -25.26 0.61
N THR A 162 10.22 -24.47 1.48
CA THR A 162 10.54 -24.41 2.91
C THR A 162 10.34 -25.78 3.57
N TYR A 163 9.24 -26.48 3.28
CA TYR A 163 8.97 -27.82 3.83
C TYR A 163 10.06 -28.83 3.37
N ALA A 164 10.48 -28.75 2.12
CA ALA A 164 11.53 -29.59 1.57
C ALA A 164 12.88 -29.35 2.25
N LEU A 165 13.27 -28.08 2.40
CA LEU A 165 14.52 -27.70 3.07
C LEU A 165 14.58 -28.11 4.54
N LEU A 166 13.44 -28.08 5.24
CA LEU A 166 13.33 -28.53 6.62
C LEU A 166 13.13 -30.06 6.74
N GLY A 167 13.17 -30.81 5.65
CA GLY A 167 13.11 -32.27 5.64
C GLY A 167 11.73 -32.84 5.98
N ARG A 168 10.64 -32.10 5.71
CA ARG A 168 9.27 -32.59 5.91
C ARG A 168 9.01 -33.79 4.99
N LYS A 169 8.53 -34.91 5.57
CA LYS A 169 8.19 -36.13 4.84
C LYS A 169 7.14 -35.84 3.73
N GLY A 170 7.40 -36.38 2.54
CA GLY A 170 6.57 -36.19 1.35
C GLY A 170 7.01 -35.02 0.45
N PHE A 171 8.13 -34.36 0.76
CA PHE A 171 8.70 -33.26 -0.01
C PHE A 171 10.12 -33.57 -0.54
N GLU A 172 10.51 -34.83 -0.58
CA GLU A 172 11.85 -35.29 -0.99
C GLU A 172 12.17 -34.92 -2.44
N SER A 173 11.18 -35.05 -3.34
CA SER A 173 11.33 -34.67 -4.75
C SER A 173 11.60 -33.16 -4.92
N LYS A 174 10.92 -32.34 -4.13
CA LYS A 174 11.14 -30.88 -4.14
C LYS A 174 12.51 -30.51 -3.57
N ARG A 175 13.01 -31.27 -2.61
CA ARG A 175 14.35 -31.08 -2.07
C ARG A 175 15.42 -31.34 -3.16
N ILE A 176 15.30 -32.45 -3.90
CA ILE A 176 16.21 -32.79 -5.01
C ILE A 176 16.17 -31.69 -6.09
N GLU A 177 14.98 -31.16 -6.39
CA GLU A 177 14.84 -30.04 -7.33
C GLU A 177 15.61 -28.80 -6.87
N LEU A 178 15.50 -28.44 -5.58
CA LEU A 178 16.20 -27.28 -4.99
C LEU A 178 17.73 -27.47 -4.99
N GLU A 179 18.21 -28.69 -4.71
CA GLU A 179 19.64 -29.03 -4.72
C GLU A 179 20.23 -28.98 -6.14
N ARG A 180 19.41 -29.12 -7.17
CA ARG A 180 19.79 -28.99 -8.60
C ARG A 180 19.57 -27.60 -9.18
N ALA A 181 19.01 -26.68 -8.39
CA ALA A 181 18.79 -25.32 -8.83
C ALA A 181 20.15 -24.65 -9.17
N PRO A 182 20.23 -23.84 -10.22
CA PRO A 182 21.46 -23.15 -10.56
C PRO A 182 21.91 -22.26 -9.40
N GLU A 183 23.19 -22.30 -9.10
CA GLU A 183 23.80 -21.37 -8.13
C GLU A 183 23.70 -19.93 -8.66
N LYS A 184 23.67 -18.99 -7.73
CA LYS A 184 23.75 -17.56 -8.11
C LYS A 184 25.12 -17.31 -8.75
N GLU A 185 25.13 -16.51 -9.81
CA GLU A 185 26.38 -16.10 -10.45
C GLU A 185 27.25 -15.35 -9.44
N SER A 186 28.55 -15.70 -9.38
CA SER A 186 29.50 -15.14 -8.43
C SER A 186 29.61 -13.62 -8.51
N ASP A 187 29.44 -13.06 -9.73
CA ASP A 187 29.54 -11.63 -10.00
C ASP A 187 28.43 -10.79 -9.31
N TYR A 188 27.35 -11.44 -8.87
CA TYR A 188 26.22 -10.83 -8.15
C TYR A 188 26.14 -11.28 -6.68
N THR A 189 27.20 -11.90 -6.17
CA THR A 189 27.26 -12.36 -4.77
C THR A 189 28.23 -11.46 -3.99
N VAL A 190 27.73 -10.78 -2.97
CA VAL A 190 28.52 -9.92 -2.07
C VAL A 190 28.80 -10.65 -0.75
#